data_92734be1fa133d7caa36b8a9734ae0db
#
_entry.id   92734be1fa133d7caa36b8a9734ae0db
#
_cell.length_a   1.000
_cell.length_b   1.000
_cell.length_c   1.000
_cell.angle_alpha   90.00
_cell.angle_beta   90.00
_cell.angle_gamma   90.00
#
_symmetry.space_group_name_H-M   'P 1'
#
loop_
_entity.id
_entity.type
_entity.pdbx_description
1 polymer ?
#
loop_
_entity_poly.entity_id
_entity_poly.type
_entity_poly.pdbx_seq_one_letter_code
_entity_poly.pdbx_strand_id
1 'polypeptide(L)'
;MMLLAKVKVMPTEYPNWFKQSAIENFKEQLTGFADKPGLRFLQIGVFTGDASVWLMENILTQKDSVLEDVDTWAGSDEAEHNDMDFSDVEKTYDEKVASYKNIIKYKTDSTSYLKSLEVPTFDFIYIDGDHTAEGVLRDAVLSWRLLNPGGIIAFDDYTWIDPRGIAYQPKWSIDTFVTIVKEDSEILTVNTQVWLKKKE
;
A
#
# COMPACT_ATOMS: atom_id res chain seq x y z
N MET A 1 -2.02 44.33 26.20
CA MET A 1 -1.19 43.27 25.59
C MET A 1 -1.91 41.94 25.89
N MET A 2 -2.81 41.53 25.00
CA MET A 2 -3.59 40.30 25.12
C MET A 2 -2.73 39.09 24.71
N LEU A 3 -2.44 38.21 25.68
CA LEU A 3 -1.84 36.91 25.38
C LEU A 3 -2.85 36.08 24.58
N LEU A 4 -2.61 35.89 23.30
CA LEU A 4 -3.31 34.86 22.53
C LEU A 4 -2.86 33.49 23.07
N ALA A 5 -3.76 32.82 23.81
CA ALA A 5 -3.57 31.44 24.21
C ALA A 5 -3.42 30.60 22.93
N LYS A 6 -2.27 29.96 22.76
CA LYS A 6 -2.10 28.93 21.73
C LYS A 6 -3.12 27.84 22.00
N VAL A 7 -4.13 27.75 21.15
CA VAL A 7 -5.03 26.59 21.12
C VAL A 7 -4.13 25.39 20.80
N LYS A 8 -3.99 24.47 21.77
CA LYS A 8 -3.30 23.20 21.55
C LYS A 8 -4.23 22.38 20.67
N VAL A 9 -3.97 22.39 19.36
CA VAL A 9 -4.64 21.49 18.44
C VAL A 9 -4.25 20.08 18.91
N MET A 10 -5.23 19.30 19.35
CA MET A 10 -5.01 17.89 19.66
C MET A 10 -4.66 17.21 18.35
N PRO A 11 -3.69 16.28 18.32
CA PRO A 11 -3.40 15.52 17.12
C PRO A 11 -4.68 14.85 16.62
N THR A 12 -4.96 14.98 15.35
CA THR A 12 -6.08 14.26 14.73
C THR A 12 -5.77 12.76 14.80
N GLU A 13 -6.60 11.99 15.47
CA GLU A 13 -6.42 10.54 15.53
C GLU A 13 -7.02 9.94 14.26
N TYR A 14 -6.17 9.58 13.31
CA TYR A 14 -6.58 8.93 12.06
C TYR A 14 -6.94 7.46 12.28
N PRO A 15 -7.89 6.89 11.52
CA PRO A 15 -8.22 5.47 11.60
C PRO A 15 -7.02 4.61 11.19
N ASN A 16 -6.80 3.52 11.91
CA ASN A 16 -5.83 2.51 11.52
C ASN A 16 -6.57 1.40 10.73
N TRP A 17 -6.80 1.66 9.43
CA TRP A 17 -7.46 0.72 8.54
C TRP A 17 -6.66 -0.57 8.36
N PHE A 18 -5.33 -0.45 8.26
CA PHE A 18 -4.44 -1.62 8.18
C PHE A 18 -4.69 -2.63 9.31
N LYS A 19 -4.82 -2.16 10.55
CA LYS A 19 -5.10 -3.02 11.71
C LYS A 19 -6.49 -3.65 11.66
N GLN A 20 -7.45 -2.97 11.03
CA GLN A 20 -8.85 -3.41 10.99
C GLN A 20 -9.08 -4.50 9.94
N SER A 21 -8.43 -4.44 8.78
CA SER A 21 -8.73 -5.28 7.62
C SER A 21 -7.56 -6.10 7.09
N ALA A 22 -6.31 -5.61 7.17
CA ALA A 22 -5.18 -6.16 6.43
C ALA A 22 -4.20 -6.99 7.26
N ILE A 23 -4.00 -6.65 8.52
CA ILE A 23 -2.89 -7.14 9.35
C ILE A 23 -2.81 -8.68 9.46
N GLU A 24 -3.95 -9.38 9.48
CA GLU A 24 -3.93 -10.85 9.63
C GLU A 24 -3.41 -11.53 8.35
N ASN A 25 -3.77 -11.02 7.16
CA ASN A 25 -3.21 -11.51 5.91
C ASN A 25 -1.71 -11.24 5.81
N PHE A 26 -1.24 -10.07 6.26
CA PHE A 26 0.19 -9.74 6.30
C PHE A 26 0.96 -10.71 7.20
N LYS A 27 0.45 -11.02 8.38
CA LYS A 27 1.05 -12.02 9.29
C LYS A 27 1.12 -13.40 8.65
N GLU A 28 0.05 -13.83 7.99
CA GLU A 28 -0.04 -15.16 7.41
C GLU A 28 0.84 -15.30 6.17
N GLN A 29 0.78 -14.34 5.24
CA GLN A 29 1.38 -14.48 3.92
C GLN A 29 2.84 -14.02 3.86
N LEU A 30 3.28 -13.10 4.75
CA LEU A 30 4.63 -12.54 4.71
C LEU A 30 5.61 -13.20 5.68
N THR A 31 5.17 -14.12 6.54
CA THR A 31 6.05 -14.83 7.49
C THR A 31 7.26 -15.48 6.80
N GLY A 32 7.08 -15.96 5.56
CA GLY A 32 8.16 -16.54 4.77
C GLY A 32 9.28 -15.55 4.39
N PHE A 33 9.05 -14.25 4.50
CA PHE A 33 10.04 -13.20 4.24
C PHE A 33 10.71 -12.68 5.51
N ALA A 34 10.14 -12.94 6.68
CA ALA A 34 10.64 -12.40 7.94
C ALA A 34 12.15 -12.70 8.11
N ASP A 35 12.89 -11.67 8.52
CA ASP A 35 14.33 -11.73 8.79
C ASP A 35 15.24 -12.12 7.60
N LYS A 36 14.70 -12.17 6.37
CA LYS A 36 15.55 -12.36 5.19
C LYS A 36 16.25 -11.07 4.81
N PRO A 37 17.54 -11.15 4.42
CA PRO A 37 18.28 -9.98 3.97
C PRO A 37 17.95 -9.59 2.52
N GLY A 38 18.18 -8.33 2.18
CA GLY A 38 18.14 -7.83 0.80
C GLY A 38 16.76 -7.75 0.17
N LEU A 39 15.69 -7.81 0.96
CA LEU A 39 14.32 -7.71 0.45
C LEU A 39 14.00 -6.29 -0.02
N ARG A 40 13.21 -6.20 -1.08
CA ARG A 40 12.65 -4.94 -1.55
C ARG A 40 11.13 -5.03 -1.64
N PHE A 41 10.46 -4.22 -0.88
CA PHE A 41 9.01 -4.13 -0.82
C PHE A 41 8.53 -2.78 -1.35
N LEU A 42 7.37 -2.78 -1.98
CA LEU A 42 6.68 -1.58 -2.46
C LEU A 42 5.29 -1.50 -1.86
N GLN A 43 4.93 -0.33 -1.38
CA GLN A 43 3.57 0.00 -0.99
C GLN A 43 3.07 1.18 -1.84
N ILE A 44 1.89 1.03 -2.46
CA ILE A 44 1.17 2.04 -3.22
C ILE A 44 -0.08 2.41 -2.43
N GLY A 45 -0.19 3.69 -2.02
CA GLY A 45 -1.17 4.11 -1.03
C GLY A 45 -0.68 3.80 0.39
N VAL A 46 -0.28 4.83 1.12
CA VAL A 46 0.46 4.67 2.38
C VAL A 46 -0.28 5.28 3.55
N PHE A 47 -1.06 6.33 3.27
CA PHE A 47 -1.81 7.08 4.27
C PHE A 47 -0.92 7.54 5.44
N THR A 48 -1.19 7.11 6.68
CA THR A 48 -0.39 7.45 7.86
C THR A 48 0.76 6.49 8.16
N GLY A 49 1.01 5.48 7.30
CA GLY A 49 2.16 4.57 7.41
C GLY A 49 2.02 3.43 8.41
N ASP A 50 0.81 3.03 8.78
CA ASP A 50 0.61 1.94 9.75
C ASP A 50 1.10 0.60 9.22
N ALA A 51 0.87 0.30 7.94
CA ALA A 51 1.43 -0.90 7.28
C ALA A 51 2.95 -0.80 7.16
N SER A 52 3.48 0.39 6.82
CA SER A 52 4.94 0.61 6.71
C SER A 52 5.66 0.31 8.02
N VAL A 53 5.17 0.85 9.13
CA VAL A 53 5.73 0.58 10.47
C VAL A 53 5.66 -0.91 10.79
N TRP A 54 4.51 -1.55 10.54
CA TRP A 54 4.36 -2.97 10.81
C TRP A 54 5.34 -3.83 9.99
N LEU A 55 5.51 -3.53 8.69
CA LEU A 55 6.46 -4.23 7.82
C LEU A 55 7.90 -4.10 8.33
N MET A 56 8.30 -2.90 8.76
CA MET A 56 9.64 -2.66 9.30
C MET A 56 9.89 -3.40 10.62
N GLU A 57 8.88 -3.52 11.47
CA GLU A 57 9.01 -4.15 12.77
C GLU A 57 8.94 -5.68 12.73
N ASN A 58 8.27 -6.25 11.72
CA ASN A 58 7.96 -7.68 11.69
C ASN A 58 8.59 -8.46 10.54
N ILE A 59 8.89 -7.79 9.41
CA ILE A 59 9.36 -8.46 8.19
C ILE A 59 10.73 -7.93 7.73
N LEU A 60 10.85 -6.62 7.52
CA LEU A 60 12.03 -5.97 6.94
C LEU A 60 13.05 -5.58 8.01
N THR A 61 13.34 -6.50 8.94
CA THR A 61 14.21 -6.26 10.12
C THR A 61 15.69 -6.17 9.76
N GLN A 62 16.08 -6.66 8.57
CA GLN A 62 17.46 -6.62 8.11
C GLN A 62 17.82 -5.26 7.51
N LYS A 63 19.05 -4.79 7.75
CA LYS A 63 19.48 -3.42 7.40
C LYS A 63 19.56 -3.15 5.89
N ASP A 64 19.73 -4.19 5.09
CA ASP A 64 19.81 -4.15 3.63
C ASP A 64 18.47 -4.38 2.94
N SER A 65 17.41 -4.62 3.70
CA SER A 65 16.04 -4.67 3.21
C SER A 65 15.46 -3.25 3.13
N VAL A 66 14.65 -2.98 2.10
CA VAL A 66 14.13 -1.64 1.78
C VAL A 66 12.62 -1.72 1.59
N LEU A 67 11.92 -0.74 2.13
CA LEU A 67 10.52 -0.44 1.82
C LEU A 67 10.46 0.86 1.01
N GLU A 68 9.76 0.82 -0.12
CA GLU A 68 9.47 1.99 -0.94
C GLU A 68 7.99 2.33 -0.79
N ASP A 69 7.73 3.48 -0.18
CA ASP A 69 6.39 4.00 0.10
C ASP A 69 6.03 5.07 -0.93
N VAL A 70 4.99 4.81 -1.73
CA VAL A 70 4.53 5.69 -2.81
C VAL A 70 3.13 6.17 -2.52
N ASP A 71 2.96 7.47 -2.33
CA ASP A 71 1.68 8.12 -2.10
C ASP A 71 1.72 9.56 -2.64
N THR A 72 0.59 10.08 -3.02
CA THR A 72 0.44 11.50 -3.39
C THR A 72 0.31 12.39 -2.18
N TRP A 73 -0.21 11.86 -1.07
CA TRP A 73 -0.73 12.60 0.09
C TRP A 73 -1.64 13.75 -0.32
N ALA A 74 -2.44 13.52 -1.36
CA ALA A 74 -3.44 14.47 -1.85
C ALA A 74 -4.88 14.00 -1.61
N GLY A 75 -5.03 12.76 -1.10
CA GLY A 75 -6.31 12.10 -0.95
C GLY A 75 -6.84 11.52 -2.25
N SER A 76 -8.01 10.91 -2.17
CA SER A 76 -8.78 10.40 -3.30
C SER A 76 -10.20 11.01 -3.29
N ASP A 77 -10.96 10.74 -4.35
CA ASP A 77 -12.36 11.17 -4.46
C ASP A 77 -13.31 10.21 -3.70
N GLU A 78 -12.98 9.92 -2.45
CA GLU A 78 -13.74 9.07 -1.55
C GLU A 78 -14.38 9.87 -0.44
N ALA A 79 -15.56 9.43 0.01
CA ALA A 79 -16.32 10.16 1.03
C ALA A 79 -15.54 10.27 2.37
N GLU A 80 -14.79 9.23 2.71
CA GLU A 80 -13.97 9.15 3.91
C GLU A 80 -12.84 10.18 3.92
N HIS A 81 -12.40 10.65 2.75
CA HIS A 81 -11.31 11.60 2.59
C HIS A 81 -11.75 13.07 2.60
N ASN A 82 -13.06 13.36 2.46
CA ASN A 82 -13.56 14.73 2.28
C ASN A 82 -13.25 15.68 3.44
N ASP A 83 -13.17 15.18 4.65
CA ASP A 83 -12.94 15.97 5.87
C ASP A 83 -11.50 15.85 6.39
N MET A 84 -10.59 15.21 5.65
CA MET A 84 -9.20 15.00 6.08
C MET A 84 -8.26 16.10 5.56
N ASP A 85 -7.37 16.55 6.44
CA ASP A 85 -6.23 17.38 6.04
C ASP A 85 -5.05 16.48 5.66
N PHE A 86 -4.87 16.27 4.36
CA PHE A 86 -3.81 15.40 3.85
C PHE A 86 -2.40 15.94 4.10
N SER A 87 -2.24 17.22 4.42
CA SER A 87 -0.95 17.76 4.88
C SER A 87 -0.62 17.27 6.30
N ASP A 88 -1.63 17.08 7.14
CA ASP A 88 -1.48 16.51 8.49
C ASP A 88 -1.34 14.97 8.45
N VAL A 89 -2.02 14.30 7.49
CA VAL A 89 -1.82 12.87 7.20
C VAL A 89 -0.37 12.60 6.83
N GLU A 90 0.19 13.35 5.88
CA GLU A 90 1.59 13.23 5.47
C GLU A 90 2.55 13.48 6.62
N LYS A 91 2.30 14.51 7.42
CA LYS A 91 3.10 14.80 8.61
C LYS A 91 3.05 13.66 9.63
N THR A 92 1.87 13.09 9.84
CA THR A 92 1.69 11.93 10.73
C THR A 92 2.51 10.73 10.22
N TYR A 93 2.50 10.47 8.90
CA TYR A 93 3.36 9.48 8.29
C TYR A 93 4.84 9.78 8.56
N ASP A 94 5.32 10.99 8.26
CA ASP A 94 6.72 11.37 8.44
C ASP A 94 7.18 11.18 9.90
N GLU A 95 6.33 11.52 10.87
CA GLU A 95 6.61 11.31 12.30
C GLU A 95 6.71 9.83 12.66
N LYS A 96 5.79 8.98 12.15
CA LYS A 96 5.78 7.53 12.42
C LYS A 96 7.02 6.83 11.86
N VAL A 97 7.44 7.19 10.64
CA VAL A 97 8.54 6.49 9.96
C VAL A 97 9.92 7.10 10.21
N ALA A 98 10.02 8.20 10.93
CA ALA A 98 11.26 8.97 11.12
C ALA A 98 12.47 8.16 11.64
N SER A 99 12.23 7.07 12.38
CA SER A 99 13.29 6.22 12.92
C SER A 99 13.82 5.17 11.93
N TYR A 100 13.10 4.88 10.85
CA TYR A 100 13.42 3.83 9.89
C TYR A 100 14.20 4.39 8.69
N LYS A 101 15.50 4.11 8.63
CA LYS A 101 16.40 4.66 7.58
C LYS A 101 16.28 3.96 6.24
N ASN A 102 15.68 2.80 6.22
CA ASN A 102 15.47 1.95 5.05
C ASN A 102 14.04 2.02 4.49
N ILE A 103 13.23 2.99 4.93
CA ILE A 103 12.04 3.44 4.21
C ILE A 103 12.43 4.56 3.27
N ILE A 104 12.03 4.45 2.01
CA ILE A 104 12.20 5.48 0.98
C ILE A 104 10.82 6.01 0.62
N LYS A 105 10.57 7.29 0.95
CA LYS A 105 9.33 7.99 0.64
C LYS A 105 9.36 8.56 -0.77
N TYR A 106 8.33 8.26 -1.56
CA TYR A 106 8.08 8.86 -2.87
C TYR A 106 6.75 9.59 -2.87
N LYS A 107 6.77 10.92 -2.79
CA LYS A 107 5.58 11.76 -2.91
C LYS A 107 5.25 11.99 -4.39
N THR A 108 4.55 11.05 -4.99
CA THR A 108 4.19 11.06 -6.42
C THR A 108 3.00 10.12 -6.68
N ASP A 109 2.41 10.20 -7.86
CA ASP A 109 1.43 9.20 -8.28
C ASP A 109 2.09 7.86 -8.65
N SER A 110 1.35 6.76 -8.42
CA SER A 110 1.81 5.40 -8.66
C SER A 110 2.24 5.16 -10.11
N THR A 111 1.50 5.72 -11.06
CA THR A 111 1.76 5.55 -12.49
C THR A 111 3.12 6.12 -12.90
N SER A 112 3.43 7.34 -12.47
CA SER A 112 4.71 7.99 -12.73
C SER A 112 5.85 7.21 -12.10
N TYR A 113 5.68 6.78 -10.85
CA TYR A 113 6.67 5.98 -10.15
C TYR A 113 6.91 4.62 -10.85
N LEU A 114 5.86 3.84 -11.07
CA LEU A 114 5.97 2.50 -11.67
C LEU A 114 6.57 2.54 -13.07
N LYS A 115 6.26 3.56 -13.87
CA LYS A 115 6.84 3.74 -15.22
C LYS A 115 8.31 4.15 -15.20
N SER A 116 8.82 4.66 -14.11
CA SER A 116 10.24 5.01 -13.98
C SER A 116 11.15 3.79 -13.81
N LEU A 117 10.58 2.62 -13.47
CA LEU A 117 11.29 1.38 -13.23
C LEU A 117 11.19 0.46 -14.46
N GLU A 118 12.27 -0.27 -14.78
CA GLU A 118 12.35 -1.06 -16.03
C GLU A 118 12.43 -2.57 -15.81
N VAL A 119 12.90 -3.01 -14.65
CA VAL A 119 13.21 -4.42 -14.39
C VAL A 119 12.49 -4.95 -13.14
N PRO A 120 12.27 -6.26 -13.03
CA PRO A 120 11.79 -6.86 -11.77
C PRO A 120 12.67 -6.43 -10.60
N THR A 121 12.04 -6.00 -9.53
CA THR A 121 12.73 -5.31 -8.44
C THR A 121 12.20 -5.72 -7.06
N PHE A 122 10.90 -6.02 -6.96
CA PHE A 122 10.23 -6.18 -5.67
C PHE A 122 9.90 -7.64 -5.37
N ASP A 123 10.09 -8.02 -4.11
CA ASP A 123 9.69 -9.31 -3.57
C ASP A 123 8.24 -9.29 -3.06
N PHE A 124 7.76 -8.10 -2.70
CA PHE A 124 6.37 -7.87 -2.31
C PHE A 124 5.89 -6.50 -2.82
N ILE A 125 4.66 -6.46 -3.33
CA ILE A 125 3.98 -5.23 -3.73
C ILE A 125 2.59 -5.22 -3.10
N TYR A 126 2.26 -4.14 -2.37
CA TYR A 126 0.94 -3.89 -1.82
C TYR A 126 0.27 -2.73 -2.54
N ILE A 127 -0.92 -2.97 -3.08
CA ILE A 127 -1.74 -1.99 -3.82
C ILE A 127 -2.94 -1.64 -2.97
N ASP A 128 -2.95 -0.39 -2.48
CA ASP A 128 -3.95 0.18 -1.56
C ASP A 128 -4.09 1.70 -1.81
N GLY A 129 -4.12 2.11 -3.08
CA GLY A 129 -4.09 3.52 -3.48
C GLY A 129 -5.40 4.02 -4.07
N ASP A 130 -5.49 4.14 -5.39
CA ASP A 130 -6.68 4.58 -6.10
C ASP A 130 -7.68 3.41 -6.20
N HIS A 131 -8.86 3.53 -5.57
CA HIS A 131 -9.90 2.48 -5.57
C HIS A 131 -10.79 2.50 -6.81
N THR A 132 -10.54 3.37 -7.79
CA THR A 132 -11.23 3.28 -9.08
C THR A 132 -10.82 2.02 -9.83
N ALA A 133 -11.74 1.46 -10.60
CA ALA A 133 -11.45 0.28 -11.40
C ALA A 133 -10.27 0.50 -12.38
N GLU A 134 -10.16 1.71 -12.95
CA GLU A 134 -9.04 2.08 -13.82
C GLU A 134 -7.72 2.14 -13.04
N GLY A 135 -7.71 2.79 -11.88
CA GLY A 135 -6.52 2.97 -11.05
C GLY A 135 -5.94 1.64 -10.58
N VAL A 136 -6.78 0.80 -9.99
CA VAL A 136 -6.38 -0.54 -9.53
C VAL A 136 -5.84 -1.40 -10.68
N LEU A 137 -6.52 -1.44 -11.84
CA LEU A 137 -6.04 -2.24 -12.97
C LEU A 137 -4.71 -1.74 -13.52
N ARG A 138 -4.55 -0.43 -13.62
CA ARG A 138 -3.31 0.21 -14.07
C ARG A 138 -2.14 -0.12 -13.14
N ASP A 139 -2.35 0.03 -11.83
CA ASP A 139 -1.34 -0.26 -10.82
C ASP A 139 -0.99 -1.76 -10.81
N ALA A 140 -1.98 -2.65 -10.94
CA ALA A 140 -1.77 -4.08 -11.05
C ALA A 140 -0.88 -4.46 -12.24
N VAL A 141 -1.21 -3.98 -13.44
CA VAL A 141 -0.47 -4.29 -14.68
C VAL A 141 0.95 -3.75 -14.64
N LEU A 142 1.12 -2.50 -14.17
CA LEU A 142 2.45 -1.89 -14.05
C LEU A 142 3.31 -2.55 -12.98
N SER A 143 2.71 -2.96 -11.86
CA SER A 143 3.41 -3.63 -10.75
C SER A 143 3.83 -5.06 -11.10
N TRP A 144 3.00 -5.80 -11.85
CA TRP A 144 3.29 -7.21 -12.17
C TRP A 144 4.63 -7.43 -12.86
N ARG A 145 5.01 -6.52 -13.77
CA ARG A 145 6.29 -6.59 -14.48
C ARG A 145 7.49 -6.33 -13.56
N LEU A 146 7.26 -5.62 -12.44
CA LEU A 146 8.28 -5.24 -11.46
C LEU A 146 8.40 -6.26 -10.31
N LEU A 147 7.45 -7.19 -10.20
CA LEU A 147 7.47 -8.25 -9.21
C LEU A 147 8.46 -9.34 -9.61
N ASN A 148 9.35 -9.73 -8.70
CA ASN A 148 10.29 -10.82 -8.90
C ASN A 148 9.55 -12.16 -9.08
N PRO A 149 10.12 -13.15 -9.81
CA PRO A 149 9.65 -14.54 -9.73
C PRO A 149 9.64 -15.01 -8.27
N GLY A 150 8.58 -15.69 -7.87
CA GLY A 150 8.35 -16.09 -6.47
C GLY A 150 7.87 -14.97 -5.54
N GLY A 151 7.82 -13.72 -6.01
CA GLY A 151 7.31 -12.58 -5.26
C GLY A 151 5.79 -12.58 -5.08
N ILE A 152 5.30 -11.77 -4.17
CA ILE A 152 3.88 -11.68 -3.80
C ILE A 152 3.34 -10.28 -4.14
N ILE A 153 2.14 -10.23 -4.71
CA ILE A 153 1.35 -9.01 -4.88
C ILE A 153 0.05 -9.12 -4.10
N ALA A 154 -0.31 -8.07 -3.37
CA ALA A 154 -1.54 -7.99 -2.60
C ALA A 154 -2.36 -6.76 -3.02
N PHE A 155 -3.67 -6.96 -3.09
CA PHE A 155 -4.65 -5.92 -3.39
C PHE A 155 -5.57 -5.75 -2.19
N ASP A 156 -5.73 -4.51 -1.72
CA ASP A 156 -6.72 -4.21 -0.69
C ASP A 156 -8.11 -3.94 -1.27
N ASP A 157 -9.05 -3.76 -0.39
CA ASP A 157 -10.43 -3.31 -0.67
C ASP A 157 -11.21 -4.15 -1.70
N TYR A 158 -10.88 -5.45 -1.83
CA TYR A 158 -11.55 -6.35 -2.76
C TYR A 158 -13.06 -6.43 -2.55
N THR A 159 -13.53 -6.29 -1.31
CA THR A 159 -14.96 -6.32 -0.96
C THR A 159 -15.58 -4.94 -0.77
N TRP A 160 -14.79 -3.87 -0.95
CA TRP A 160 -15.28 -2.51 -0.80
C TRP A 160 -16.29 -2.14 -1.89
N ILE A 161 -17.37 -1.45 -1.48
CA ILE A 161 -18.48 -1.09 -2.37
C ILE A 161 -18.69 0.42 -2.34
N ASP A 162 -18.50 1.06 -3.50
CA ASP A 162 -18.81 2.47 -3.70
C ASP A 162 -20.23 2.63 -4.28
N PRO A 163 -21.06 3.54 -3.73
CA PRO A 163 -22.41 3.77 -4.24
C PRO A 163 -22.46 4.35 -5.67
N ARG A 164 -21.36 4.92 -6.17
CA ARG A 164 -21.23 5.43 -7.54
C ARG A 164 -21.20 4.33 -8.60
N GLY A 165 -20.95 3.09 -8.21
CA GLY A 165 -20.99 1.91 -9.07
C GLY A 165 -19.64 1.29 -9.37
N ILE A 166 -19.64 0.30 -10.26
CA ILE A 166 -18.49 -0.60 -10.50
C ILE A 166 -17.21 0.10 -10.97
N ALA A 167 -17.32 1.26 -11.61
CA ALA A 167 -16.15 2.03 -12.03
C ALA A 167 -15.33 2.60 -10.85
N TYR A 168 -15.91 2.60 -9.67
CA TYR A 168 -15.32 3.08 -8.43
C TYR A 168 -15.10 1.96 -7.40
N GLN A 169 -14.98 0.71 -7.87
CA GLN A 169 -14.81 -0.46 -7.02
C GLN A 169 -13.61 -1.29 -7.48
N PRO A 170 -12.68 -1.67 -6.59
CA PRO A 170 -11.48 -2.45 -6.93
C PRO A 170 -11.77 -3.83 -7.51
N LYS A 171 -12.84 -4.49 -7.03
CA LYS A 171 -13.14 -5.89 -7.28
C LYS A 171 -13.05 -6.31 -8.76
N TRP A 172 -13.69 -5.55 -9.66
CA TRP A 172 -13.73 -5.92 -11.08
C TRP A 172 -12.36 -5.89 -11.75
N SER A 173 -11.54 -4.97 -11.34
CA SER A 173 -10.17 -4.84 -11.83
C SER A 173 -9.28 -5.94 -11.30
N ILE A 174 -9.44 -6.27 -10.03
CA ILE A 174 -8.72 -7.38 -9.41
C ILE A 174 -9.11 -8.70 -10.06
N ASP A 175 -10.42 -8.99 -10.25
CA ASP A 175 -10.89 -10.21 -10.92
C ASP A 175 -10.37 -10.33 -12.36
N THR A 176 -10.36 -9.20 -13.09
CA THR A 176 -9.81 -9.12 -14.45
C THR A 176 -8.32 -9.40 -14.44
N PHE A 177 -7.57 -8.76 -13.56
CA PHE A 177 -6.12 -8.95 -13.45
C PHE A 177 -5.77 -10.39 -13.07
N VAL A 178 -6.43 -10.97 -12.07
CA VAL A 178 -6.26 -12.39 -11.69
C VAL A 178 -6.48 -13.31 -12.88
N THR A 179 -7.50 -13.04 -13.71
CA THR A 179 -7.77 -13.81 -14.92
C THR A 179 -6.63 -13.71 -15.95
N ILE A 180 -6.06 -12.52 -16.13
CA ILE A 180 -4.95 -12.27 -17.05
C ILE A 180 -3.68 -13.04 -16.64
N VAL A 181 -3.34 -13.03 -15.34
CA VAL A 181 -2.10 -13.61 -14.82
C VAL A 181 -2.25 -15.05 -14.31
N LYS A 182 -3.40 -15.67 -14.52
CA LYS A 182 -3.81 -16.97 -13.96
C LYS A 182 -2.75 -18.07 -14.15
N GLU A 183 -2.17 -18.17 -15.36
CA GLU A 183 -1.21 -19.23 -15.66
C GLU A 183 0.16 -18.98 -15.00
N ASP A 184 0.47 -17.71 -14.70
CA ASP A 184 1.76 -17.26 -14.15
C ASP A 184 1.68 -16.97 -12.64
N SER A 185 0.56 -17.27 -12.00
CA SER A 185 0.33 -16.98 -10.57
C SER A 185 -0.30 -18.15 -9.81
N GLU A 186 -0.18 -18.06 -8.49
CA GLU A 186 -0.90 -18.86 -7.50
C GLU A 186 -1.71 -17.91 -6.61
N ILE A 187 -3.00 -18.22 -6.39
CA ILE A 187 -3.84 -17.47 -5.46
C ILE A 187 -3.55 -17.97 -4.04
N LEU A 188 -3.06 -17.09 -3.17
CA LEU A 188 -2.78 -17.40 -1.77
C LEU A 188 -4.01 -17.17 -0.88
N THR A 189 -4.69 -16.04 -1.08
CA THR A 189 -5.83 -15.63 -0.24
C THR A 189 -6.83 -14.82 -1.06
N VAL A 190 -8.12 -15.02 -0.79
CA VAL A 190 -9.24 -14.18 -1.27
C VAL A 190 -10.21 -13.99 -0.10
N ASN A 191 -10.24 -12.76 0.43
CA ASN A 191 -11.18 -12.34 1.47
C ASN A 191 -11.52 -10.85 1.29
N THR A 192 -11.23 -9.96 2.22
CA THR A 192 -11.25 -8.50 2.02
C THR A 192 -10.11 -8.02 1.12
N GLN A 193 -9.11 -8.86 0.93
CA GLN A 193 -7.95 -8.67 0.07
C GLN A 193 -7.81 -9.84 -0.91
N VAL A 194 -7.02 -9.63 -1.99
CA VAL A 194 -6.57 -10.71 -2.87
C VAL A 194 -5.06 -10.74 -2.88
N TRP A 195 -4.49 -11.91 -2.63
CA TRP A 195 -3.06 -12.14 -2.57
C TRP A 195 -2.64 -13.17 -3.62
N LEU A 196 -1.68 -12.83 -4.44
CA LEU A 196 -1.15 -13.68 -5.50
C LEU A 196 0.36 -13.84 -5.34
N LYS A 197 0.84 -15.06 -5.57
CA LYS A 197 2.27 -15.33 -5.71
C LYS A 197 2.59 -15.54 -7.19
N LYS A 198 3.59 -14.81 -7.70
CA LYS A 198 4.11 -15.02 -9.05
C LYS A 198 4.91 -16.32 -9.10
N LYS A 199 4.67 -17.15 -10.10
CA LYS A 199 5.43 -18.39 -10.29
C LYS A 199 6.89 -18.12 -10.65
N GLU A 200 7.75 -19.11 -10.38
CA GLU A 200 9.17 -19.09 -10.73
C GLU A 200 9.38 -19.03 -12.27
#